data_b0965330372b7748771313f891204f6a
#
_entry.id   b0965330372b7748771313f891204f6a
#
_cell.length_a   1.000
_cell.length_b   1.000
_cell.length_c   1.000
_cell.angle_alpha   90.00
_cell.angle_beta   90.00
_cell.angle_gamma   90.00
#
_symmetry.space_group_name_H-M   'P 1'
#
loop_
_entity.id
_entity.type
_entity.pdbx_description
1 polymer ?
#
loop_
_entity_poly.entity_id
_entity_poly.type
_entity_poly.pdbx_seq_one_letter_code
_entity_poly.pdbx_strand_id
1 'polypeptide(L)'
;MDNVAKVKHKIKELDIEDYSSKILYIINDAAAKYKGIIPDDCWHEPYMPKTELENEFKNGVRMFGYLHDNELIGVIGFQEIKDVVLIRHAYTLTQHQGKGKGSELLKFLLEKNKNSHLLVGTWK
;
A
#
# COMPACT_ATOMS: atom_id res chain seq x y z
N MET A 1 -26.22 -3.80 24.72
CA MET A 1 -25.36 -3.86 24.37
C MET A 1 -25.27 -3.74 23.18
N ASP A 2 -24.70 -3.23 22.84
CA ASP A 2 -24.49 -3.11 21.72
C ASP A 2 -23.85 -4.12 21.15
N ASN A 3 -24.44 -4.89 20.62
CA ASN A 3 -23.87 -5.87 19.97
C ASN A 3 -23.83 -5.64 18.58
N VAL A 4 -24.02 -4.49 18.19
CA VAL A 4 -23.87 -4.20 16.84
C VAL A 4 -22.48 -4.45 16.55
N ALA A 5 -22.20 -5.27 15.62
CA ALA A 5 -20.90 -5.52 15.19
C ALA A 5 -20.35 -4.23 14.70
N LYS A 6 -19.46 -3.66 15.43
CA LYS A 6 -18.78 -2.49 14.96
C LYS A 6 -17.78 -2.95 13.94
N VAL A 7 -17.77 -2.26 12.83
CA VAL A 7 -16.76 -2.50 11.84
C VAL A 7 -15.43 -2.16 12.48
N LYS A 8 -14.51 -3.09 12.43
CA LYS A 8 -13.19 -2.88 13.00
C LYS A 8 -12.25 -2.40 11.94
N HIS A 9 -11.62 -1.27 12.20
CA HIS A 9 -10.59 -0.75 11.32
C HIS A 9 -9.26 -0.91 12.02
N LYS A 10 -8.25 -1.36 11.30
CA LYS A 10 -6.96 -1.59 11.89
C LYS A 10 -5.89 -1.34 10.85
N ILE A 11 -4.83 -0.65 11.25
CA ILE A 11 -3.66 -0.48 10.39
C ILE A 11 -2.52 -1.23 11.04
N LYS A 12 -1.86 -2.11 10.30
CA LYS A 12 -0.76 -2.86 10.84
C LYS A 12 0.30 -3.10 9.79
N GLU A 13 1.50 -3.41 10.26
CA GLU A 13 2.60 -3.76 9.35
C GLU A 13 2.32 -5.16 8.79
N LEU A 14 2.59 -5.34 7.51
CA LEU A 14 2.31 -6.58 6.81
C LEU A 14 3.62 -7.31 6.53
N ASP A 15 3.63 -8.63 6.77
CA ASP A 15 4.77 -9.43 6.39
C ASP A 15 4.50 -10.07 5.02
N ILE A 16 5.57 -10.39 4.33
CA ILE A 16 5.43 -10.89 2.98
C ILE A 16 4.91 -12.32 2.96
N GLU A 17 5.23 -13.11 3.98
CA GLU A 17 4.81 -14.51 3.99
C GLU A 17 3.29 -14.65 4.06
N ASP A 18 2.66 -13.87 4.93
CA ASP A 18 1.22 -13.98 5.14
C ASP A 18 0.41 -13.14 4.17
N TYR A 19 0.99 -12.06 3.64
CA TYR A 19 0.20 -11.08 2.93
C TYR A 19 0.60 -10.85 1.46
N SER A 20 1.64 -11.53 0.96
CA SER A 20 2.11 -11.25 -0.41
C SER A 20 0.99 -11.31 -1.45
N SER A 21 0.16 -12.34 -1.41
CA SER A 21 -0.92 -12.49 -2.40
C SER A 21 -1.93 -11.35 -2.32
N LYS A 22 -2.27 -10.95 -1.10
CA LYS A 22 -3.25 -9.87 -0.89
C LYS A 22 -2.68 -8.53 -1.28
N ILE A 23 -1.40 -8.29 -0.95
CA ILE A 23 -0.73 -7.05 -1.35
C ILE A 23 -0.69 -6.95 -2.87
N LEU A 24 -0.29 -8.05 -3.53
CA LEU A 24 -0.23 -8.06 -4.99
C LEU A 24 -1.60 -7.82 -5.61
N TYR A 25 -2.63 -8.43 -5.06
CA TYR A 25 -3.97 -8.24 -5.58
C TYR A 25 -4.37 -6.77 -5.51
N ILE A 26 -4.11 -6.11 -4.38
CA ILE A 26 -4.47 -4.71 -4.20
C ILE A 26 -3.69 -3.81 -5.15
N ILE A 27 -2.38 -4.02 -5.25
CA ILE A 27 -1.55 -3.20 -6.11
C ILE A 27 -1.98 -3.34 -7.56
N ASN A 28 -2.19 -4.58 -8.01
CA ASN A 28 -2.55 -4.81 -9.41
C ASN A 28 -3.97 -4.36 -9.72
N ASP A 29 -4.90 -4.50 -8.77
CA ASP A 29 -6.27 -4.00 -8.95
C ASP A 29 -6.28 -2.48 -9.07
N ALA A 30 -5.58 -1.80 -8.17
CA ALA A 30 -5.56 -0.34 -8.19
C ALA A 30 -4.79 0.19 -9.41
N ALA A 31 -3.72 -0.50 -9.81
CA ALA A 31 -2.93 -0.05 -10.94
C ALA A 31 -3.65 -0.22 -12.28
N ALA A 32 -4.63 -1.12 -12.33
CA ALA A 32 -5.35 -1.38 -13.58
C ALA A 32 -5.97 -0.13 -14.18
N LYS A 33 -6.35 0.83 -13.34
CA LYS A 33 -6.94 2.08 -13.83
C LYS A 33 -5.92 2.95 -14.56
N TYR A 34 -4.63 2.66 -14.42
CA TYR A 34 -3.59 3.43 -15.10
C TYR A 34 -3.21 2.78 -16.44
N LYS A 35 -3.79 1.66 -16.78
CA LYS A 35 -3.57 1.03 -18.08
C LYS A 35 -4.09 1.98 -19.16
N GLY A 36 -3.24 2.29 -20.14
CA GLY A 36 -3.60 3.27 -21.16
C GLY A 36 -3.15 4.69 -20.82
N ILE A 37 -2.90 5.00 -19.54
CA ILE A 37 -2.35 6.28 -19.14
C ILE A 37 -0.83 6.15 -19.08
N ILE A 38 -0.36 5.03 -18.52
CA ILE A 38 1.06 4.71 -18.50
C ILE A 38 1.45 4.31 -19.93
N PRO A 39 2.56 4.84 -20.47
CA PRO A 39 2.99 4.46 -21.81
C PRO A 39 3.11 2.95 -21.97
N ASP A 40 2.71 2.43 -23.12
CA ASP A 40 2.67 0.99 -23.36
C ASP A 40 4.00 0.29 -23.10
N ASP A 41 5.10 0.95 -23.42
CA ASP A 41 6.42 0.36 -23.20
C ASP A 41 6.81 0.32 -21.72
N CYS A 42 6.06 1.01 -20.85
CA CYS A 42 6.27 0.98 -19.42
C CYS A 42 5.25 0.10 -18.70
N TRP A 43 4.26 -0.41 -19.41
CA TRP A 43 3.22 -1.22 -18.82
C TRP A 43 3.50 -2.70 -19.03
N HIS A 44 3.35 -3.50 -17.99
CA HIS A 44 3.44 -4.96 -18.11
C HIS A 44 2.38 -5.60 -17.23
N GLU A 45 2.04 -6.84 -17.51
CA GLU A 45 1.04 -7.59 -16.76
C GLU A 45 1.70 -8.81 -16.14
N PRO A 46 1.57 -9.00 -14.83
CA PRO A 46 0.92 -8.09 -13.88
C PRO A 46 1.77 -6.84 -13.66
N TYR A 47 1.13 -5.76 -13.24
CA TYR A 47 1.84 -4.51 -12.99
C TYR A 47 2.93 -4.73 -11.93
N MET A 48 2.61 -5.45 -10.87
CA MET A 48 3.57 -5.82 -9.84
C MET A 48 3.69 -7.34 -9.78
N PRO A 49 4.75 -7.94 -10.34
CA PRO A 49 4.99 -9.37 -10.20
C PRO A 49 5.44 -9.71 -8.77
N LYS A 50 5.20 -10.95 -8.38
CA LYS A 50 5.57 -11.40 -7.03
C LYS A 50 7.07 -11.25 -6.77
N THR A 51 7.90 -11.54 -7.76
CA THR A 51 9.35 -11.44 -7.60
C THR A 51 9.79 -10.01 -7.30
N GLU A 52 9.12 -9.04 -7.91
CA GLU A 52 9.44 -7.65 -7.68
C GLU A 52 9.07 -7.25 -6.26
N LEU A 53 7.91 -7.68 -5.77
CA LEU A 53 7.50 -7.41 -4.40
C LEU A 53 8.48 -8.02 -3.40
N GLU A 54 8.90 -9.26 -3.65
CA GLU A 54 9.87 -9.93 -2.80
C GLU A 54 11.20 -9.18 -2.75
N ASN A 55 11.65 -8.69 -3.89
CA ASN A 55 12.88 -7.92 -3.95
C ASN A 55 12.77 -6.61 -3.19
N GLU A 56 11.63 -5.96 -3.25
CA GLU A 56 11.43 -4.72 -2.52
C GLU A 56 11.50 -4.95 -1.01
N PHE A 57 10.90 -6.03 -0.53
CA PHE A 57 10.99 -6.36 0.90
C PHE A 57 12.45 -6.65 1.29
N LYS A 58 13.19 -7.34 0.44
CA LYS A 58 14.61 -7.61 0.71
C LYS A 58 15.42 -6.32 0.75
N ASN A 59 15.01 -5.31 0.01
CA ASN A 59 15.71 -4.04 -0.04
C ASN A 59 15.24 -3.04 1.01
N GLY A 60 14.44 -3.49 1.96
CA GLY A 60 14.06 -2.66 3.09
C GLY A 60 12.74 -1.93 2.97
N VAL A 61 11.95 -2.22 1.94
CA VAL A 61 10.62 -1.63 1.85
C VAL A 61 9.73 -2.30 2.90
N ARG A 62 9.02 -1.49 3.68
CA ARG A 62 8.08 -1.98 4.67
C ARG A 62 6.69 -1.58 4.22
N MET A 63 5.72 -2.46 4.42
CA MET A 63 4.35 -2.20 3.99
C MET A 63 3.41 -2.25 5.18
N PHE A 64 2.48 -1.29 5.21
CA PHE A 64 1.42 -1.25 6.20
C PHE A 64 0.10 -1.41 5.47
N GLY A 65 -0.83 -2.09 6.10
CA GLY A 65 -2.14 -2.35 5.50
C GLY A 65 -3.27 -1.81 6.34
N TYR A 66 -4.33 -1.44 5.65
CA TYR A 66 -5.58 -1.03 6.26
C TYR A 66 -6.52 -2.23 6.20
N LEU A 67 -6.91 -2.73 7.36
CA LEU A 67 -7.84 -3.86 7.43
C LEU A 67 -9.20 -3.37 7.89
N HIS A 68 -10.23 -3.86 7.19
CA HIS A 68 -11.61 -3.51 7.49
C HIS A 68 -12.29 -4.84 7.75
N ASP A 69 -12.68 -5.10 9.00
CA ASP A 69 -13.21 -6.38 9.43
C ASP A 69 -12.29 -7.53 9.05
N ASN A 70 -11.01 -7.35 9.29
CA ASN A 70 -9.96 -8.34 8.98
C ASN A 70 -9.69 -8.55 7.51
N GLU A 71 -10.31 -7.76 6.65
CA GLU A 71 -10.04 -7.85 5.22
C GLU A 71 -9.08 -6.72 4.82
N LEU A 72 -8.00 -7.07 4.16
CA LEU A 72 -7.04 -6.07 3.70
C LEU A 72 -7.60 -5.34 2.49
N ILE A 73 -7.75 -4.01 2.59
CA ILE A 73 -8.33 -3.23 1.51
C ILE A 73 -7.42 -2.13 1.00
N GLY A 74 -6.35 -1.84 1.68
CA GLY A 74 -5.40 -0.83 1.23
C GLY A 74 -4.02 -1.09 1.77
N VAL A 75 -3.00 -0.61 1.07
CA VAL A 75 -1.61 -0.77 1.47
C VAL A 75 -0.85 0.52 1.23
N ILE A 76 0.16 0.76 2.05
CA ILE A 76 1.11 1.83 1.81
C ILE A 76 2.49 1.29 2.18
N GLY A 77 3.46 1.55 1.32
CA GLY A 77 4.83 1.09 1.56
C GLY A 77 5.77 2.26 1.72
N PHE A 78 6.81 2.06 2.50
CA PHE A 78 7.85 3.06 2.63
C PHE A 78 9.21 2.39 2.76
N GLN A 79 10.24 3.16 2.46
CA GLN A 79 11.60 2.70 2.56
C GLN A 79 12.41 3.81 3.19
N GLU A 80 13.20 3.48 4.21
CA GLU A 80 14.08 4.47 4.84
C GLU A 80 15.40 4.45 4.10
N ILE A 81 15.83 5.62 3.61
CA ILE A 81 17.09 5.75 2.94
C ILE A 81 17.78 6.93 3.59
N LYS A 82 18.80 6.66 4.39
CA LYS A 82 19.51 7.66 5.18
C LYS A 82 18.53 8.40 6.08
N ASP A 83 18.39 9.71 5.91
CA ASP A 83 17.49 10.49 6.75
C ASP A 83 16.13 10.73 6.12
N VAL A 84 15.83 10.03 5.03
CA VAL A 84 14.63 10.25 4.27
C VAL A 84 13.74 9.01 4.29
N VAL A 85 12.44 9.20 4.41
CA VAL A 85 11.47 8.12 4.28
C VAL A 85 10.78 8.31 2.93
N LEU A 86 10.95 7.33 2.05
CA LEU A 86 10.37 7.38 0.72
C LEU A 86 9.09 6.55 0.70
N ILE A 87 7.97 7.17 0.39
CA ILE A 87 6.70 6.46 0.24
C ILE A 87 6.67 5.89 -1.17
N ARG A 88 6.56 4.57 -1.28
CA ARG A 88 6.68 3.91 -2.58
C ARG A 88 5.38 3.41 -3.17
N HIS A 89 4.53 2.83 -2.37
CA HIS A 89 3.31 2.22 -2.88
C HIS A 89 2.16 2.66 -1.99
N ALA A 90 1.14 3.24 -2.56
CA ALA A 90 -0.05 3.64 -1.82
C ALA A 90 -1.25 3.29 -2.68
N TYR A 91 -1.89 2.18 -2.39
CA TYR A 91 -2.99 1.68 -3.19
C TYR A 91 -4.17 1.24 -2.32
N THR A 92 -5.37 1.47 -2.81
CA THR A 92 -6.59 1.00 -2.17
C THR A 92 -7.39 0.25 -3.23
N LEU A 93 -8.05 -0.84 -2.83
CA LEU A 93 -8.93 -1.56 -3.75
C LEU A 93 -9.91 -0.59 -4.38
N THR A 94 -10.17 -0.74 -5.67
CA THR A 94 -11.03 0.18 -6.40
C THR A 94 -12.40 0.32 -5.76
N GLN A 95 -12.96 -0.77 -5.25
CA GLN A 95 -14.26 -0.73 -4.60
C GLN A 95 -14.27 0.03 -3.28
N HIS A 96 -13.11 0.34 -2.73
CA HIS A 96 -13.01 1.09 -1.49
C HIS A 96 -12.41 2.48 -1.67
N GLN A 97 -12.09 2.88 -2.88
CA GLN A 97 -11.53 4.19 -3.14
C GLN A 97 -12.55 5.29 -2.90
N GLY A 98 -12.06 6.48 -2.57
CA GLY A 98 -12.93 7.60 -2.33
C GLY A 98 -13.57 7.64 -0.94
N LYS A 99 -13.16 6.72 -0.06
CA LYS A 99 -13.72 6.65 1.29
C LYS A 99 -12.71 7.03 2.37
N GLY A 100 -11.63 7.69 1.99
CA GLY A 100 -10.66 8.17 2.95
C GLY A 100 -9.67 7.17 3.48
N LYS A 101 -9.68 5.93 2.99
CA LYS A 101 -8.79 4.89 3.51
C LYS A 101 -7.32 5.13 3.17
N GLY A 102 -7.06 5.60 1.96
CA GLY A 102 -5.71 5.96 1.57
C GLY A 102 -5.19 7.12 2.39
N SER A 103 -6.05 8.09 2.66
CA SER A 103 -5.69 9.24 3.49
C SER A 103 -5.39 8.82 4.92
N GLU A 104 -6.14 7.86 5.45
CA GLU A 104 -5.88 7.34 6.80
C GLU A 104 -4.55 6.61 6.87
N LEU A 105 -4.21 5.84 5.85
CA LEU A 105 -2.91 5.17 5.78
C LEU A 105 -1.78 6.18 5.73
N LEU A 106 -1.91 7.20 4.90
CA LEU A 106 -0.90 8.22 4.78
C LEU A 106 -0.73 8.97 6.10
N LYS A 107 -1.84 9.31 6.74
CA LYS A 107 -1.81 10.01 8.02
C LYS A 107 -1.11 9.18 9.09
N PHE A 108 -1.39 7.88 9.12
CA PHE A 108 -0.74 6.97 10.04
C PHE A 108 0.77 6.97 9.82
N LEU A 109 1.20 6.91 8.57
CA LEU A 109 2.61 6.88 8.24
C LEU A 109 3.30 8.20 8.59
N LEU A 110 2.63 9.32 8.36
CA LEU A 110 3.14 10.64 8.71
C LEU A 110 3.36 10.76 10.22
N GLU A 111 2.39 10.29 11.01
CA GLU A 111 2.52 10.31 12.46
C GLU A 111 3.68 9.44 12.93
N LYS A 112 3.84 8.28 12.33
CA LYS A 112 4.89 7.36 12.70
C LYS A 112 6.27 7.91 12.38
N ASN A 113 6.37 8.74 11.34
CA ASN A 113 7.65 9.28 10.88
C ASN A 113 7.73 10.79 10.97
N LYS A 114 7.06 11.38 11.95
CA LYS A 114 6.94 12.85 12.01
C LYS A 114 8.25 13.60 12.14
N ASN A 115 9.31 12.93 12.58
CA ASN A 115 10.61 13.58 12.71
C ASN A 115 11.52 13.29 11.50
N SER A 116 10.98 12.71 10.45
CA SER A 116 11.76 12.37 9.27
C SER A 116 11.29 13.18 8.07
N HIS A 117 12.15 13.31 7.09
CA HIS A 117 11.75 13.92 5.83
C HIS A 117 11.04 12.87 4.99
N LEU A 118 9.84 13.19 4.52
CA LEU A 118 9.07 12.26 3.71
C LEU A 118 9.08 12.68 2.26
N LEU A 119 9.34 11.72 1.39
CA LEU A 119 9.26 11.92 -0.06
C LEU A 119 8.31 10.88 -0.63
N VAL A 120 7.53 11.27 -1.62
CA VAL A 120 6.61 10.35 -2.27
C VAL A 120 7.23 9.89 -3.57
N GLY A 121 7.48 8.58 -3.68
CA GLY A 121 7.93 8.01 -4.92
C GLY A 121 6.74 7.88 -5.85
N THR A 122 6.82 8.49 -7.02
CA THR A 122 5.75 8.40 -7.97
C THR A 122 6.23 7.69 -9.22
N TRP A 123 5.28 7.17 -9.97
CA TRP A 123 5.58 6.57 -11.24
C TRP A 123 5.98 7.67 -12.22
N LYS A 124 6.93 7.40 -13.05
CA LYS A 124 7.34 8.35 -14.07
C LYS A 124 7.38 7.72 -15.42
#